data_ce9841b7fd95788af4c4eeb894d68d0c
#
_entry.id   ce9841b7fd95788af4c4eeb894d68d0c
#
_cell.length_a   1.000
_cell.length_b   1.000
_cell.length_c   1.000
_cell.angle_alpha   90.00
_cell.angle_beta   90.00
_cell.angle_gamma   90.00
#
_symmetry.space_group_name_H-M   'P 1'
#
loop_
_entity.id
_entity.type
_entity.pdbx_description
1 polymer ?
#
loop_
_entity_poly.entity_id
_entity_poly.type
_entity_poly.pdbx_seq_one_letter_code
_entity_poly.pdbx_strand_id
1 'polypeptide(L)'
;MNQATQDFIHHHQDDDVRQLAFLGSKNPEVNMPFALDQIRGRQMARIKLPRWASIDGIIYPPHISMEQCSSEQTALYKAELAVRLLGNSSLSSLRGEIVPQGDNSKICEFATKSTVDSEFAQNEGTCGKQQILTKTGDCVNKAKSDACSGDSVAEIEFVDLTGGFGVDFSYMAARLGAKSMYVERQKHLCEAAKENFERLGLKHVVVKNGDGVEVLHAIPNHSGLRVIYIDPARRDDAGNKVVSLQDCTPDVTRLQEKMLQKADFVVIKLSPMLDWHRAVSELRCVREVHVVSVNNECKELLLVLSARNMDENSRLRIYCVNDTQSFVCDDAEMASSVTRIAAADLDSAQYLYEPNASLMKAGCFGVLSERCSVSMLSKNSHLFVSQSPVADFPGRSFRIRAVSSFNKKELKRHLQGIVKANIATRNFPLSVAELRKRLKLKDGGETYIFATTLSDDSHVLLITDKILENA
;
A
#
# COMPACT_ATOMS: atom_id res chain seq x y z
N MET A 1 -21.72 -11.56 23.37
CA MET A 1 -22.39 -10.24 23.43
C MET A 1 -23.86 -10.47 23.74
N ASN A 2 -24.49 -9.69 24.67
CA ASN A 2 -25.90 -9.81 24.96
C ASN A 2 -26.76 -9.05 23.94
N GLN A 3 -28.08 -9.38 23.88
CA GLN A 3 -29.00 -8.81 22.89
C GLN A 3 -29.14 -7.28 23.03
N ALA A 4 -29.25 -6.76 24.26
CA ALA A 4 -29.38 -5.32 24.51
C ALA A 4 -28.17 -4.51 23.92
N THR A 5 -26.97 -5.07 24.03
CA THR A 5 -25.77 -4.45 23.42
C THR A 5 -25.80 -4.50 21.90
N GLN A 6 -26.27 -5.61 21.30
CA GLN A 6 -26.41 -5.72 19.83
C GLN A 6 -27.44 -4.72 19.31
N ASP A 7 -28.62 -4.65 19.95
CA ASP A 7 -29.68 -3.74 19.56
C ASP A 7 -29.22 -2.28 19.67
N PHE A 8 -28.48 -1.95 20.73
CA PHE A 8 -27.92 -0.62 20.91
C PHE A 8 -26.94 -0.26 19.78
N ILE A 9 -26.00 -1.15 19.43
CA ILE A 9 -25.05 -0.93 18.33
C ILE A 9 -25.81 -0.72 17.00
N HIS A 10 -26.83 -1.54 16.74
CA HIS A 10 -27.60 -1.46 15.50
C HIS A 10 -28.37 -0.14 15.38
N HIS A 11 -29.03 0.31 16.46
CA HIS A 11 -29.80 1.55 16.45
C HIS A 11 -28.95 2.82 16.37
N HIS A 12 -27.72 2.77 16.92
CA HIS A 12 -26.84 3.93 17.07
C HIS A 12 -25.61 3.93 16.15
N GLN A 13 -25.59 3.09 15.11
CA GLN A 13 -24.41 2.90 14.25
C GLN A 13 -23.92 4.17 13.53
N ASP A 14 -24.81 5.17 13.37
CA ASP A 14 -24.53 6.42 12.67
C ASP A 14 -24.41 7.63 13.62
N ASP A 15 -24.64 7.42 14.91
CA ASP A 15 -24.65 8.49 15.90
C ASP A 15 -23.21 8.89 16.35
N ASP A 16 -23.07 10.10 16.88
CA ASP A 16 -21.80 10.57 17.45
C ASP A 16 -21.48 9.78 18.72
N VAL A 17 -20.41 9.00 18.67
CA VAL A 17 -19.91 8.16 19.77
C VAL A 17 -19.68 8.97 21.06
N ARG A 18 -19.30 10.25 20.95
CA ARG A 18 -19.10 11.11 22.11
C ARG A 18 -20.40 11.42 22.85
N GLN A 19 -21.49 11.62 22.08
CA GLN A 19 -22.82 11.83 22.65
C GLN A 19 -23.38 10.56 23.26
N LEU A 20 -23.16 9.40 22.61
CA LEU A 20 -23.58 8.10 23.11
C LEU A 20 -22.93 7.74 24.45
N ALA A 21 -21.69 8.14 24.68
CA ALA A 21 -21.00 7.87 25.94
C ALA A 21 -21.75 8.42 27.17
N PHE A 22 -22.51 9.51 27.03
CA PHE A 22 -23.34 10.07 28.10
C PHE A 22 -24.64 9.29 28.38
N LEU A 23 -25.00 8.34 27.51
CA LEU A 23 -26.20 7.51 27.66
C LEU A 23 -25.97 6.26 28.53
N GLY A 24 -24.74 5.98 28.93
CA GLY A 24 -24.36 4.76 29.65
C GLY A 24 -25.14 4.53 30.94
N SER A 25 -25.42 5.58 31.72
CA SER A 25 -26.20 5.50 32.96
C SER A 25 -27.67 5.18 32.73
N LYS A 26 -28.19 5.37 31.52
CA LYS A 26 -29.62 5.12 31.17
C LYS A 26 -29.86 3.71 30.60
N ASN A 27 -28.78 2.97 30.26
CA ASN A 27 -28.88 1.64 29.64
C ASN A 27 -27.95 0.67 30.40
N PRO A 28 -28.31 0.26 31.63
CA PRO A 28 -27.41 -0.53 32.49
C PRO A 28 -27.13 -1.96 31.97
N GLU A 29 -27.98 -2.50 31.12
CA GLU A 29 -27.83 -3.82 30.48
C GLU A 29 -26.88 -3.79 29.27
N VAL A 30 -26.54 -2.62 28.74
CA VAL A 30 -25.65 -2.45 27.60
C VAL A 30 -24.20 -2.43 28.05
N ASN A 31 -23.36 -3.26 27.47
CA ASN A 31 -21.90 -3.13 27.60
C ASN A 31 -21.44 -1.90 26.81
N MET A 32 -21.57 -0.72 27.44
CA MET A 32 -21.34 0.56 26.77
C MET A 32 -19.91 0.72 26.20
N PRO A 33 -18.81 0.38 26.92
CA PRO A 33 -17.47 0.48 26.36
C PRO A 33 -17.34 -0.32 25.06
N PHE A 34 -17.80 -1.57 25.07
CA PHE A 34 -17.77 -2.42 23.89
C PHE A 34 -18.66 -1.86 22.76
N ALA A 35 -19.90 -1.42 23.06
CA ALA A 35 -20.79 -0.85 22.07
C ALA A 35 -20.20 0.38 21.37
N LEU A 36 -19.58 1.28 22.12
CA LEU A 36 -18.93 2.47 21.57
C LEU A 36 -17.72 2.11 20.67
N ASP A 37 -16.92 1.12 21.06
CA ASP A 37 -15.82 0.63 20.22
C ASP A 37 -16.33 0.04 18.91
N GLN A 38 -17.43 -0.74 18.94
CA GLN A 38 -18.03 -1.33 17.73
C GLN A 38 -18.61 -0.26 16.79
N ILE A 39 -19.35 0.72 17.33
CA ILE A 39 -19.92 1.81 16.54
C ILE A 39 -18.81 2.63 15.89
N ARG A 40 -17.82 3.05 16.67
CA ARG A 40 -16.67 3.81 16.17
C ARG A 40 -15.85 3.02 15.16
N GLY A 41 -15.60 1.74 15.45
CA GLY A 41 -14.88 0.84 14.56
C GLY A 41 -15.58 0.71 13.20
N ARG A 42 -16.90 0.52 13.18
CA ARG A 42 -17.71 0.46 11.94
C ARG A 42 -17.68 1.77 11.16
N GLN A 43 -17.80 2.91 11.83
CA GLN A 43 -17.73 4.24 11.20
C GLN A 43 -16.36 4.46 10.52
N MET A 44 -15.27 4.11 11.19
CA MET A 44 -13.93 4.16 10.60
C MET A 44 -13.76 3.17 9.45
N ALA A 45 -14.30 1.95 9.60
CA ALA A 45 -14.19 0.91 8.58
C ALA A 45 -14.92 1.28 7.28
N ARG A 46 -16.01 2.02 7.32
CA ARG A 46 -16.70 2.52 6.10
C ARG A 46 -15.74 3.31 5.17
N ILE A 47 -14.75 3.97 5.73
CA ILE A 47 -13.76 4.75 4.98
C ILE A 47 -12.49 3.92 4.71
N LYS A 48 -12.01 3.20 5.73
CA LYS A 48 -10.71 2.55 5.72
C LYS A 48 -10.76 1.11 5.19
N LEU A 49 -11.86 0.39 5.44
CA LEU A 49 -12.10 -1.02 5.15
C LEU A 49 -13.53 -1.24 4.64
N PRO A 50 -13.95 -0.63 3.52
CA PRO A 50 -15.34 -0.64 3.06
C PRO A 50 -15.91 -2.06 2.89
N ARG A 51 -15.14 -3.03 2.42
CA ARG A 51 -15.57 -4.44 2.33
C ARG A 51 -15.89 -5.03 3.70
N TRP A 52 -15.07 -4.78 4.73
CA TRP A 52 -15.34 -5.25 6.07
C TRP A 52 -16.58 -4.59 6.66
N ALA A 53 -16.77 -3.28 6.42
CA ALA A 53 -17.94 -2.53 6.88
C ALA A 53 -19.26 -2.99 6.24
N SER A 54 -19.21 -3.61 5.05
CA SER A 54 -20.38 -4.16 4.37
C SER A 54 -20.84 -5.52 4.93
N ILE A 55 -20.01 -6.16 5.77
CA ILE A 55 -20.33 -7.47 6.36
C ILE A 55 -20.86 -7.26 7.78
N ASP A 56 -22.04 -7.81 8.03
CA ASP A 56 -22.63 -7.72 9.35
C ASP A 56 -21.93 -8.62 10.38
N GLY A 57 -21.90 -8.13 11.63
CA GLY A 57 -21.33 -8.86 12.75
C GLY A 57 -19.81 -8.85 12.83
N ILE A 58 -19.10 -8.11 11.99
CA ILE A 58 -17.66 -7.88 12.17
C ILE A 58 -17.39 -7.29 13.55
N ILE A 59 -16.44 -7.85 14.25
CA ILE A 59 -15.98 -7.39 15.57
C ILE A 59 -14.78 -6.47 15.36
N TYR A 60 -14.94 -5.21 15.75
CA TYR A 60 -13.88 -4.20 15.66
C TYR A 60 -13.09 -4.14 16.96
N PRO A 61 -11.75 -3.98 16.90
CA PRO A 61 -10.91 -3.82 18.07
C PRO A 61 -11.05 -2.39 18.63
N PRO A 62 -10.46 -2.12 19.82
CA PRO A 62 -10.36 -0.77 20.34
C PRO A 62 -9.75 0.21 19.33
N HIS A 63 -10.14 1.47 19.43
CA HIS A 63 -9.83 2.56 18.48
C HIS A 63 -8.35 2.63 18.03
N ILE A 64 -7.39 2.44 18.94
CA ILE A 64 -5.96 2.51 18.63
C ILE A 64 -5.58 1.44 17.57
N SER A 65 -6.08 0.23 17.72
CA SER A 65 -5.81 -0.85 16.76
C SER A 65 -6.44 -0.57 15.40
N MET A 66 -7.64 0.06 15.37
CA MET A 66 -8.27 0.52 14.14
C MET A 66 -7.49 1.63 13.43
N GLU A 67 -6.87 2.55 14.17
CA GLU A 67 -6.03 3.59 13.58
C GLU A 67 -4.76 3.01 12.95
N GLN A 68 -4.16 2.02 13.61
CA GLN A 68 -2.88 1.42 13.22
C GLN A 68 -2.99 0.36 12.12
N CYS A 69 -4.13 -0.27 11.94
CA CYS A 69 -4.29 -1.29 10.90
C CYS A 69 -4.14 -0.70 9.48
N SER A 70 -3.84 -1.53 8.52
CA SER A 70 -3.78 -1.17 7.11
C SER A 70 -5.14 -0.68 6.60
N SER A 71 -5.13 0.17 5.56
CA SER A 71 -6.31 0.42 4.74
C SER A 71 -6.58 -0.76 3.81
N GLU A 72 -7.81 -0.86 3.30
CA GLU A 72 -8.16 -1.86 2.29
C GLU A 72 -7.25 -1.81 1.06
N GLN A 73 -6.94 -0.61 0.57
CA GLN A 73 -6.04 -0.41 -0.57
C GLN A 73 -4.64 -0.98 -0.32
N THR A 74 -4.05 -0.71 0.84
CA THR A 74 -2.71 -1.22 1.15
C THR A 74 -2.73 -2.72 1.44
N ALA A 75 -3.83 -3.26 1.99
CA ALA A 75 -4.00 -4.70 2.20
C ALA A 75 -4.17 -5.46 0.88
N LEU A 76 -4.94 -4.91 -0.08
CA LEU A 76 -5.06 -5.44 -1.44
C LEU A 76 -3.72 -5.43 -2.16
N TYR A 77 -2.94 -4.35 -2.05
CA TYR A 77 -1.60 -4.29 -2.63
C TYR A 77 -0.70 -5.43 -2.13
N LYS A 78 -0.69 -5.69 -0.82
CA LYS A 78 0.08 -6.81 -0.22
C LYS A 78 -0.42 -8.18 -0.70
N ALA A 79 -1.71 -8.32 -0.87
CA ALA A 79 -2.30 -9.56 -1.39
C ALA A 79 -1.87 -9.83 -2.84
N GLU A 80 -1.90 -8.83 -3.72
CA GLU A 80 -1.40 -8.94 -5.10
C GLU A 80 0.12 -9.17 -5.14
N LEU A 81 0.87 -8.51 -4.28
CA LEU A 81 2.31 -8.76 -4.12
C LEU A 81 2.57 -10.24 -3.80
N ALA A 82 1.87 -10.81 -2.84
CA ALA A 82 2.04 -12.21 -2.46
C ALA A 82 1.73 -13.17 -3.62
N VAL A 83 0.67 -12.92 -4.37
CA VAL A 83 0.33 -13.70 -5.58
C VAL A 83 1.41 -13.60 -6.64
N ARG A 84 1.93 -12.39 -6.91
CA ARG A 84 3.00 -12.17 -7.88
C ARG A 84 4.28 -12.92 -7.51
N LEU A 85 4.67 -12.90 -6.23
CA LEU A 85 5.84 -13.62 -5.73
C LEU A 85 5.74 -15.12 -5.96
N LEU A 86 4.58 -15.71 -5.72
CA LEU A 86 4.32 -17.12 -5.91
C LEU A 86 4.14 -17.49 -7.39
N GLY A 87 3.46 -16.66 -8.18
CA GLY A 87 3.25 -16.87 -9.61
C GLY A 87 4.56 -16.89 -10.41
N ASN A 88 5.47 -15.97 -10.13
CA ASN A 88 6.78 -15.94 -10.77
C ASN A 88 7.63 -17.17 -10.43
N SER A 89 7.44 -17.77 -9.25
CA SER A 89 8.19 -18.96 -8.81
C SER A 89 7.67 -20.25 -9.45
N SER A 90 6.36 -20.34 -9.70
CA SER A 90 5.75 -21.51 -10.35
C SER A 90 6.07 -21.59 -11.84
N LEU A 91 6.26 -20.43 -12.50
CA LEU A 91 6.56 -20.37 -13.95
C LEU A 91 8.04 -20.63 -14.27
N SER A 92 8.97 -20.35 -13.34
CA SER A 92 10.40 -20.58 -13.56
C SER A 92 10.80 -22.06 -13.46
N SER A 93 10.01 -22.89 -12.77
CA SER A 93 10.22 -24.33 -12.68
C SER A 93 9.66 -25.11 -13.89
N LEU A 94 8.79 -24.47 -14.71
CA LEU A 94 8.09 -25.10 -15.83
C LEU A 94 8.57 -24.65 -17.21
N ARG A 95 9.43 -23.62 -17.31
CA ARG A 95 9.92 -23.13 -18.61
C ARG A 95 11.41 -22.83 -18.58
N GLY A 96 12.17 -23.71 -19.22
CA GLY A 96 13.52 -23.41 -19.73
C GLY A 96 13.46 -22.50 -20.97
N GLU A 97 12.60 -21.48 -21.00
CA GLU A 97 12.52 -20.52 -22.09
C GLU A 97 12.23 -19.10 -21.57
N ILE A 98 12.97 -18.17 -22.14
CA ILE A 98 12.97 -16.73 -21.87
C ILE A 98 11.55 -16.17 -22.11
N VAL A 99 10.89 -15.71 -21.06
CA VAL A 99 9.63 -14.96 -21.17
C VAL A 99 9.96 -13.48 -21.35
N PRO A 100 9.42 -12.79 -22.38
CA PRO A 100 9.57 -11.34 -22.53
C PRO A 100 9.00 -10.60 -21.31
N GLN A 101 9.64 -9.50 -20.94
CA GLN A 101 9.20 -8.62 -19.86
C GLN A 101 7.72 -8.27 -20.06
N GLY A 102 6.84 -8.89 -19.27
CA GLY A 102 5.41 -8.62 -19.28
C GLY A 102 5.10 -7.28 -18.62
N ASP A 103 4.32 -6.52 -19.31
CA ASP A 103 3.73 -5.24 -18.98
C ASP A 103 3.21 -5.17 -17.52
N ASN A 104 3.89 -4.39 -16.67
CA ASN A 104 3.55 -4.15 -15.27
C ASN A 104 2.31 -3.25 -15.08
N SER A 105 1.63 -2.82 -16.17
CA SER A 105 0.46 -1.92 -16.11
C SER A 105 -0.76 -2.57 -15.45
N LYS A 106 -0.84 -3.89 -15.40
CA LYS A 106 -2.00 -4.62 -14.87
C LYS A 106 -2.11 -4.65 -13.33
N ILE A 107 -1.06 -4.30 -12.59
CA ILE A 107 -1.13 -4.26 -11.12
C ILE A 107 -2.00 -3.08 -10.64
N CYS A 108 -2.09 -2.02 -11.43
CA CYS A 108 -2.87 -0.82 -11.12
C CYS A 108 -4.36 -0.91 -11.51
N GLU A 109 -4.75 -1.71 -12.51
CA GLU A 109 -6.15 -1.78 -12.98
C GLU A 109 -7.12 -2.40 -11.96
N PHE A 110 -6.63 -3.21 -11.02
CA PHE A 110 -7.50 -3.87 -10.03
C PHE A 110 -7.92 -2.98 -8.85
N ALA A 111 -7.20 -1.90 -8.57
CA ALA A 111 -7.56 -0.97 -7.50
C ALA A 111 -8.75 -0.06 -7.85
N THR A 112 -9.07 0.11 -9.12
CA THR A 112 -10.14 1.00 -9.61
C THR A 112 -11.48 0.32 -9.88
N LYS A 113 -11.54 -1.02 -9.92
CA LYS A 113 -12.78 -1.78 -10.21
C LYS A 113 -13.60 -2.18 -8.99
N SER A 114 -13.29 -1.72 -7.79
CA SER A 114 -14.08 -2.00 -6.58
C SER A 114 -15.18 -0.97 -6.29
N THR A 115 -15.46 -0.05 -7.20
CA THR A 115 -16.67 0.77 -7.15
C THR A 115 -17.63 0.26 -8.21
N VAL A 116 -18.77 -0.27 -7.71
CA VAL A 116 -19.99 -0.66 -8.48
C VAL A 116 -19.87 -1.99 -9.25
N ASP A 117 -20.17 -3.10 -8.58
CA ASP A 117 -21.06 -4.12 -9.13
C ASP A 117 -21.83 -4.76 -7.97
N SER A 118 -22.95 -4.12 -7.62
CA SER A 118 -24.05 -4.66 -6.84
C SER A 118 -24.97 -5.47 -7.76
N GLU A 119 -24.47 -6.56 -8.34
CA GLU A 119 -25.29 -7.52 -9.07
C GLU A 119 -24.81 -8.95 -8.79
N PHE A 120 -25.08 -9.43 -7.58
CA PHE A 120 -25.14 -10.86 -7.30
C PHE A 120 -26.10 -11.12 -6.12
N ALA A 121 -27.36 -10.87 -6.36
CA ALA A 121 -28.45 -11.51 -5.62
C ALA A 121 -29.70 -11.49 -6.50
N GLN A 122 -30.14 -12.67 -6.84
CA GLN A 122 -31.40 -13.10 -7.45
C GLN A 122 -31.21 -13.73 -8.83
N ASN A 123 -31.14 -15.05 -8.82
CA ASN A 123 -31.88 -15.89 -9.74
C ASN A 123 -31.93 -17.31 -9.16
N GLU A 124 -32.96 -17.55 -8.36
CA GLU A 124 -33.56 -18.85 -8.22
C GLU A 124 -34.56 -19.02 -9.34
N GLY A 125 -34.54 -20.19 -9.96
CA GLY A 125 -35.70 -20.74 -10.67
C GLY A 125 -35.62 -20.74 -12.19
N THR A 126 -35.28 -21.81 -12.79
CA THR A 126 -36.24 -22.70 -13.44
C THR A 126 -35.50 -23.79 -14.28
N CYS A 127 -35.89 -24.99 -13.99
CA CYS A 127 -35.59 -26.25 -14.68
C CYS A 127 -36.08 -26.20 -16.13
N GLY A 128 -35.23 -26.50 -17.08
CA GLY A 128 -35.55 -26.73 -18.47
C GLY A 128 -34.76 -27.91 -19.04
N LYS A 129 -35.36 -29.10 -19.00
CA LYS A 129 -34.86 -30.32 -19.64
C LYS A 129 -34.81 -30.13 -21.16
N GLN A 130 -33.69 -30.42 -21.79
CA GLN A 130 -33.69 -30.92 -23.16
C GLN A 130 -32.75 -32.12 -23.27
N GLN A 131 -33.39 -33.27 -23.50
CA GLN A 131 -32.78 -34.52 -23.96
C GLN A 131 -32.40 -34.37 -25.41
N ILE A 132 -31.21 -34.87 -25.79
CA ILE A 132 -30.97 -35.38 -27.13
C ILE A 132 -30.22 -36.71 -27.02
N LEU A 133 -30.76 -37.68 -27.73
CA LEU A 133 -30.51 -39.11 -27.74
C LEU A 133 -29.16 -39.55 -28.30
N THR A 134 -28.60 -40.50 -27.67
CA THR A 134 -27.97 -41.79 -28.06
C THR A 134 -27.52 -42.01 -29.53
N LYS A 135 -26.29 -42.56 -29.68
CA LYS A 135 -26.08 -43.87 -30.35
C LYS A 135 -24.73 -44.48 -29.95
N THR A 136 -24.83 -45.60 -29.31
CA THR A 136 -24.12 -46.89 -29.34
C THR A 136 -22.86 -47.08 -30.20
N GLY A 137 -21.87 -47.72 -29.60
CA GLY A 137 -20.78 -48.40 -30.29
C GLY A 137 -19.71 -48.93 -29.34
N ASP A 138 -19.86 -50.18 -28.93
CA ASP A 138 -18.88 -50.97 -28.20
C ASP A 138 -17.57 -51.10 -28.95
N CYS A 139 -16.42 -50.91 -28.28
CA CYS A 139 -15.20 -51.64 -28.56
C CYS A 139 -14.34 -51.69 -27.28
N VAL A 140 -14.27 -52.91 -26.76
CA VAL A 140 -13.35 -53.33 -25.76
C VAL A 140 -11.93 -53.37 -26.32
N ASN A 141 -10.99 -52.60 -25.75
CA ASN A 141 -9.59 -53.01 -25.78
C ASN A 141 -8.85 -52.52 -24.54
N LYS A 142 -8.35 -53.48 -23.79
CA LYS A 142 -7.38 -53.33 -22.71
C LYS A 142 -6.12 -52.66 -23.24
N ALA A 143 -5.80 -51.48 -22.73
CA ALA A 143 -4.47 -50.94 -22.76
C ALA A 143 -4.09 -50.52 -21.35
N LYS A 144 -2.92 -50.96 -20.93
CA LYS A 144 -2.31 -50.77 -19.64
C LYS A 144 -2.25 -49.29 -19.31
N SER A 145 -2.64 -48.95 -18.08
CA SER A 145 -2.45 -47.64 -17.47
C SER A 145 -0.97 -47.41 -17.21
N ASP A 146 -0.33 -46.68 -18.10
CA ASP A 146 0.86 -45.92 -17.73
C ASP A 146 0.36 -44.71 -16.94
N ALA A 147 0.68 -44.71 -15.65
CA ALA A 147 0.43 -43.59 -14.76
C ALA A 147 1.22 -42.39 -15.26
N CYS A 148 0.55 -41.46 -15.92
CA CYS A 148 1.04 -40.09 -16.04
C CYS A 148 1.23 -39.57 -14.61
N SER A 149 2.47 -39.29 -14.28
CA SER A 149 2.86 -38.56 -13.09
C SER A 149 2.05 -37.25 -13.05
N GLY A 150 1.04 -37.21 -12.18
CA GLY A 150 0.31 -35.99 -11.92
C GLY A 150 1.31 -34.96 -11.42
N ASP A 151 1.43 -33.83 -12.12
CA ASP A 151 2.08 -32.65 -11.62
C ASP A 151 1.42 -32.29 -10.28
N SER A 152 2.10 -32.62 -9.18
CA SER A 152 1.65 -32.22 -7.86
C SER A 152 1.75 -30.69 -7.80
N VAL A 153 0.61 -30.02 -7.88
CA VAL A 153 0.53 -28.56 -7.63
C VAL A 153 1.20 -28.33 -6.28
N ALA A 154 2.29 -27.57 -6.28
CA ALA A 154 3.05 -27.29 -5.06
C ALA A 154 2.10 -26.67 -4.01
N GLU A 155 2.02 -27.27 -2.82
CA GLU A 155 1.18 -26.77 -1.75
C GLU A 155 1.67 -25.37 -1.33
N ILE A 156 0.79 -24.38 -1.39
CA ILE A 156 1.10 -23.01 -0.98
C ILE A 156 0.72 -22.84 0.49
N GLU A 157 1.63 -22.28 1.26
CA GLU A 157 1.40 -21.93 2.66
C GLU A 157 1.66 -20.45 2.90
N PHE A 158 0.82 -19.84 3.73
CA PHE A 158 0.96 -18.45 4.15
C PHE A 158 0.98 -18.37 5.68
N VAL A 159 1.95 -17.67 6.26
CA VAL A 159 2.09 -17.48 7.71
C VAL A 159 2.26 -16.02 8.03
N ASP A 160 1.34 -15.45 8.81
CA ASP A 160 1.48 -14.13 9.41
C ASP A 160 1.92 -14.29 10.87
N LEU A 161 3.11 -13.78 11.19
CA LEU A 161 3.71 -13.90 12.53
C LEU A 161 3.26 -12.80 13.50
N THR A 162 2.54 -11.78 13.01
CA THR A 162 2.15 -10.56 13.76
C THR A 162 0.74 -10.11 13.42
N GLY A 163 -0.21 -11.01 13.50
CA GLY A 163 -1.55 -10.89 12.93
C GLY A 163 -2.36 -9.63 13.27
N GLY A 164 -2.18 -9.07 14.47
CA GLY A 164 -2.86 -7.85 14.90
C GLY A 164 -4.39 -7.94 14.75
N PHE A 165 -5.01 -6.95 14.14
CA PHE A 165 -6.45 -6.99 13.85
C PHE A 165 -6.82 -7.96 12.69
N GLY A 166 -5.84 -8.45 11.93
CA GLY A 166 -6.06 -9.44 10.86
C GLY A 166 -6.44 -8.87 9.50
N VAL A 167 -6.34 -7.57 9.29
CA VAL A 167 -6.68 -6.94 8.00
C VAL A 167 -5.77 -7.47 6.90
N ASP A 168 -4.47 -7.26 6.99
CA ASP A 168 -3.50 -7.72 5.99
C ASP A 168 -3.60 -9.21 5.76
N PHE A 169 -3.65 -9.99 6.86
CA PHE A 169 -3.83 -11.42 6.79
C PHE A 169 -5.05 -11.83 5.99
N SER A 170 -6.22 -11.20 6.24
CA SER A 170 -7.48 -11.59 5.61
C SER A 170 -7.46 -11.42 4.09
N TYR A 171 -6.91 -10.30 3.60
CA TYR A 171 -6.81 -10.03 2.16
C TYR A 171 -5.79 -10.95 1.49
N MET A 172 -4.63 -11.18 2.13
CA MET A 172 -3.60 -12.08 1.62
C MET A 172 -4.10 -13.53 1.59
N ALA A 173 -4.68 -14.04 2.68
CA ALA A 173 -5.21 -15.39 2.76
C ALA A 173 -6.35 -15.64 1.75
N ALA A 174 -7.28 -14.68 1.62
CA ALA A 174 -8.36 -14.77 0.64
C ALA A 174 -7.85 -14.85 -0.79
N ARG A 175 -6.84 -14.05 -1.11
CA ARG A 175 -6.30 -13.94 -2.47
C ARG A 175 -5.41 -15.12 -2.85
N LEU A 176 -4.66 -15.65 -1.90
CA LEU A 176 -3.80 -16.81 -2.10
C LEU A 176 -4.59 -18.12 -2.18
N GLY A 177 -5.74 -18.21 -1.50
CA GLY A 177 -6.50 -19.46 -1.39
C GLY A 177 -5.72 -20.61 -0.74
N ALA A 178 -4.63 -20.28 -0.03
CA ALA A 178 -3.66 -21.19 0.51
C ALA A 178 -3.99 -21.59 1.95
N LYS A 179 -3.35 -22.67 2.44
CA LYS A 179 -3.34 -22.99 3.86
C LYS A 179 -2.64 -21.86 4.64
N SER A 180 -3.38 -21.17 5.48
CA SER A 180 -2.93 -19.93 6.11
C SER A 180 -2.92 -20.02 7.63
N MET A 181 -1.87 -19.49 8.26
CA MET A 181 -1.73 -19.42 9.71
C MET A 181 -1.60 -17.97 10.15
N TYR A 182 -2.53 -17.52 10.99
CA TYR A 182 -2.51 -16.24 11.68
C TYR A 182 -2.00 -16.43 13.10
N VAL A 183 -1.00 -15.65 13.52
CA VAL A 183 -0.40 -15.71 14.86
C VAL A 183 -0.51 -14.35 15.53
N GLU A 184 -1.08 -14.31 16.75
CA GLU A 184 -1.23 -13.08 17.52
C GLU A 184 -1.09 -13.37 19.02
N ARG A 185 -0.39 -12.50 19.74
CA ARG A 185 -0.12 -12.63 21.18
C ARG A 185 -1.33 -12.30 22.03
N GLN A 186 -2.13 -11.34 21.61
CA GLN A 186 -3.28 -10.84 22.35
C GLN A 186 -4.50 -11.73 22.11
N LYS A 187 -4.91 -12.45 23.14
CA LYS A 187 -6.02 -13.41 23.08
C LYS A 187 -7.31 -12.83 22.53
N HIS A 188 -7.67 -11.60 22.96
CA HIS A 188 -8.90 -10.96 22.52
C HIS A 188 -8.89 -10.62 21.01
N LEU A 189 -7.73 -10.31 20.41
CA LEU A 189 -7.59 -10.13 18.97
C LEU A 189 -7.72 -11.47 18.22
N CYS A 190 -7.16 -12.56 18.77
CA CYS A 190 -7.34 -13.89 18.20
C CYS A 190 -8.81 -14.31 18.19
N GLU A 191 -9.56 -14.04 19.27
CA GLU A 191 -10.98 -14.35 19.37
C GLU A 191 -11.80 -13.55 18.33
N ALA A 192 -11.55 -12.23 18.22
CA ALA A 192 -12.18 -11.41 17.22
C ALA A 192 -11.81 -11.82 15.78
N ALA A 193 -10.52 -12.12 15.54
CA ALA A 193 -10.03 -12.54 14.23
C ALA A 193 -10.70 -13.84 13.78
N LYS A 194 -10.83 -14.83 14.67
CA LYS A 194 -11.48 -16.11 14.35
C LYS A 194 -12.92 -15.91 13.86
N GLU A 195 -13.72 -15.12 14.59
CA GLU A 195 -15.10 -14.82 14.19
C GLU A 195 -15.15 -14.01 12.89
N ASN A 196 -14.26 -13.02 12.74
CA ASN A 196 -14.21 -12.18 11.54
C ASN A 196 -13.82 -12.99 10.30
N PHE A 197 -12.84 -13.89 10.41
CA PHE A 197 -12.40 -14.73 9.29
C PHE A 197 -13.51 -15.69 8.83
N GLU A 198 -14.30 -16.22 9.75
CA GLU A 198 -15.49 -17.02 9.40
C GLU A 198 -16.51 -16.17 8.62
N ARG A 199 -16.80 -14.93 9.07
CA ARG A 199 -17.72 -14.00 8.38
C ARG A 199 -17.20 -13.54 7.02
N LEU A 200 -15.90 -13.39 6.90
CA LEU A 200 -15.21 -13.09 5.64
C LEU A 200 -15.15 -14.29 4.67
N GLY A 201 -15.62 -15.47 5.11
CA GLY A 201 -15.64 -16.68 4.30
C GLY A 201 -14.25 -17.29 4.06
N LEU A 202 -13.27 -17.00 4.92
CA LEU A 202 -11.93 -17.55 4.79
C LEU A 202 -11.91 -19.04 5.14
N LYS A 203 -11.41 -19.85 4.22
CA LYS A 203 -11.24 -21.30 4.39
C LYS A 203 -9.77 -21.61 4.67
N HIS A 204 -9.54 -22.75 5.36
CA HIS A 204 -8.17 -23.25 5.62
C HIS A 204 -7.29 -22.30 6.44
N VAL A 205 -7.90 -21.53 7.35
CA VAL A 205 -7.21 -20.62 8.26
C VAL A 205 -7.06 -21.26 9.65
N VAL A 206 -5.83 -21.21 10.17
CA VAL A 206 -5.51 -21.57 11.55
C VAL A 206 -5.20 -20.30 12.33
N VAL A 207 -6.01 -20.00 13.35
CA VAL A 207 -5.75 -18.90 14.29
C VAL A 207 -5.00 -19.45 15.49
N LYS A 208 -3.79 -18.94 15.72
CA LYS A 208 -2.91 -19.36 16.82
C LYS A 208 -2.67 -18.20 17.76
N ASN A 209 -3.11 -18.32 19.01
CA ASN A 209 -2.73 -17.41 20.06
C ASN A 209 -1.35 -17.78 20.61
N GLY A 210 -0.36 -16.92 20.46
CA GLY A 210 1.01 -17.16 20.88
C GLY A 210 2.00 -16.14 20.35
N ASP A 211 3.27 -16.35 20.71
CA ASP A 211 4.36 -15.51 20.21
C ASP A 211 4.80 -15.97 18.81
N GLY A 212 4.86 -15.00 17.87
CA GLY A 212 5.27 -15.27 16.48
C GLY A 212 6.69 -15.83 16.35
N VAL A 213 7.59 -15.43 17.25
CA VAL A 213 8.97 -15.95 17.26
C VAL A 213 9.01 -17.41 17.67
N GLU A 214 8.26 -17.78 18.71
CA GLU A 214 8.14 -19.20 19.12
C GLU A 214 7.53 -20.05 18.01
N VAL A 215 6.49 -19.52 17.36
CA VAL A 215 5.85 -20.20 16.22
C VAL A 215 6.82 -20.36 15.06
N LEU A 216 7.59 -19.32 14.69
CA LEU A 216 8.61 -19.40 13.64
C LEU A 216 9.63 -20.52 13.91
N HIS A 217 10.03 -20.70 15.17
CA HIS A 217 10.93 -21.79 15.53
C HIS A 217 10.27 -23.18 15.44
N ALA A 218 8.98 -23.25 15.76
CA ALA A 218 8.23 -24.51 15.84
C ALA A 218 7.65 -24.99 14.50
N ILE A 219 7.38 -24.09 13.53
CA ILE A 219 6.83 -24.52 12.24
C ILE A 219 7.81 -25.45 11.51
N PRO A 220 7.30 -26.55 10.88
CA PRO A 220 8.15 -27.47 10.14
C PRO A 220 8.74 -26.79 8.90
N ASN A 221 9.75 -27.43 8.30
CA ASN A 221 10.15 -27.06 6.94
C ASN A 221 8.98 -27.38 5.99
N HIS A 222 8.89 -26.64 4.89
CA HIS A 222 7.83 -26.80 3.89
C HIS A 222 8.35 -27.60 2.68
N SER A 223 7.45 -28.29 2.02
CA SER A 223 7.72 -29.01 0.77
C SER A 223 7.27 -28.25 -0.47
N GLY A 224 6.37 -27.27 -0.29
CA GLY A 224 5.81 -26.43 -1.35
C GLY A 224 6.39 -25.02 -1.34
N LEU A 225 5.55 -24.03 -1.62
CA LEU A 225 5.89 -22.61 -1.57
C LEU A 225 5.33 -21.99 -0.29
N ARG A 226 6.17 -21.28 0.46
CA ARG A 226 5.73 -20.58 1.67
C ARG A 226 6.08 -19.11 1.64
N VAL A 227 5.10 -18.27 1.99
CA VAL A 227 5.28 -16.86 2.29
C VAL A 227 5.15 -16.62 3.78
N ILE A 228 6.12 -15.94 4.38
CA ILE A 228 6.01 -15.40 5.75
C ILE A 228 5.79 -13.89 5.64
N TYR A 229 4.80 -13.39 6.37
CA TYR A 229 4.54 -11.96 6.56
C TYR A 229 4.81 -11.58 8.01
N ILE A 230 5.37 -10.39 8.21
CA ILE A 230 5.64 -9.84 9.53
C ILE A 230 5.54 -8.30 9.52
N ASP A 231 4.79 -7.75 10.49
CA ASP A 231 4.63 -6.30 10.74
C ASP A 231 5.13 -5.99 12.16
N PRO A 232 6.46 -5.80 12.35
CA PRO A 232 7.02 -5.60 13.67
C PRO A 232 6.59 -4.26 14.26
N ALA A 233 6.13 -4.27 15.52
CA ALA A 233 5.71 -3.07 16.23
C ALA A 233 6.91 -2.14 16.49
N ARG A 234 6.70 -0.83 16.35
CA ARG A 234 7.72 0.23 16.46
C ARG A 234 7.86 0.82 17.86
N ARG A 235 7.36 0.19 18.87
CA ARG A 235 7.44 0.73 20.23
C ARG A 235 8.35 -0.18 21.03
N ASP A 236 9.31 0.45 21.71
CA ASP A 236 9.95 -0.20 22.83
C ASP A 236 8.93 -0.42 23.96
N ASP A 237 9.29 -1.20 24.96
CA ASP A 237 8.44 -1.47 26.14
C ASP A 237 8.07 -0.18 26.90
N ALA A 238 8.78 0.93 26.65
CA ALA A 238 8.54 2.26 27.22
C ALA A 238 7.65 3.16 26.33
N GLY A 239 7.24 2.69 25.12
CA GLY A 239 6.36 3.43 24.20
C GLY A 239 7.05 4.50 23.36
N ASN A 240 8.38 4.55 23.32
CA ASN A 240 9.14 5.50 22.51
C ASN A 240 9.13 5.15 21.03
N LYS A 241 9.23 6.18 20.17
CA LYS A 241 9.34 6.00 18.73
C LYS A 241 10.72 5.42 18.36
N VAL A 242 10.70 4.30 17.67
CA VAL A 242 11.88 3.58 17.24
C VAL A 242 12.36 4.07 15.87
N VAL A 243 13.66 4.17 15.68
CA VAL A 243 14.33 4.66 14.44
C VAL A 243 15.10 3.54 13.73
N SER A 244 15.36 2.41 14.40
CA SER A 244 16.13 1.27 13.89
C SER A 244 15.28 0.01 13.82
N LEU A 245 15.60 -0.92 12.90
CA LEU A 245 14.97 -2.24 12.84
C LEU A 245 15.22 -3.08 14.10
N GLN A 246 16.37 -2.89 14.73
CA GLN A 246 16.77 -3.63 15.94
C GLN A 246 15.88 -3.31 17.14
N ASP A 247 15.26 -2.10 17.14
CA ASP A 247 14.39 -1.64 18.20
C ASP A 247 12.92 -2.02 17.97
N CYS A 248 12.62 -2.69 16.85
CA CYS A 248 11.27 -3.19 16.56
C CYS A 248 11.01 -4.52 17.31
N THR A 249 9.76 -4.78 17.62
CA THR A 249 9.33 -6.04 18.26
C THR A 249 8.37 -6.79 17.35
N PRO A 250 8.74 -8.00 16.90
CA PRO A 250 10.04 -8.66 17.09
C PRO A 250 11.18 -8.04 16.25
N ASP A 251 12.44 -8.22 16.70
CA ASP A 251 13.65 -7.78 16.00
C ASP A 251 13.89 -8.65 14.76
N VAL A 252 13.51 -8.12 13.59
CA VAL A 252 13.62 -8.83 12.31
C VAL A 252 15.06 -9.05 11.87
N THR A 253 16.02 -8.27 12.35
CA THR A 253 17.43 -8.45 12.02
C THR A 253 18.00 -9.74 12.58
N ARG A 254 17.50 -10.16 13.75
CA ARG A 254 17.87 -11.44 14.38
C ARG A 254 17.10 -12.62 13.81
N LEU A 255 15.89 -12.39 13.31
CA LEU A 255 14.99 -13.44 12.82
C LEU A 255 15.17 -13.74 11.34
N GLN A 256 15.82 -12.88 10.56
CA GLN A 256 15.89 -12.99 9.10
C GLN A 256 16.41 -14.33 8.60
N GLU A 257 17.48 -14.87 9.20
CA GLU A 257 18.02 -16.18 8.80
C GLU A 257 17.01 -17.29 9.03
N LYS A 258 16.31 -17.26 10.17
CA LYS A 258 15.31 -18.27 10.49
C LYS A 258 14.10 -18.18 9.58
N MET A 259 13.64 -16.98 9.26
CA MET A 259 12.55 -16.77 8.31
C MET A 259 12.92 -17.25 6.91
N LEU A 260 14.13 -16.95 6.42
CA LEU A 260 14.64 -17.41 5.12
C LEU A 260 14.85 -18.93 5.04
N GLN A 261 15.14 -19.60 6.17
CA GLN A 261 15.18 -21.07 6.24
C GLN A 261 13.79 -21.70 6.17
N LYS A 262 12.75 -20.97 6.59
CA LYS A 262 11.39 -21.49 6.76
C LYS A 262 10.44 -21.05 5.64
N ALA A 263 10.84 -20.12 4.77
CA ALA A 263 10.00 -19.63 3.69
C ALA A 263 10.81 -19.28 2.44
N ASP A 264 10.14 -19.33 1.30
CA ASP A 264 10.70 -18.89 0.01
C ASP A 264 10.73 -17.37 -0.10
N PHE A 265 9.71 -16.74 0.47
CA PHE A 265 9.59 -15.27 0.53
C PHE A 265 9.20 -14.82 1.93
N VAL A 266 9.87 -13.75 2.36
CA VAL A 266 9.52 -13.04 3.60
C VAL A 266 9.14 -11.62 3.22
N VAL A 267 7.94 -11.21 3.59
CA VAL A 267 7.44 -9.85 3.40
C VAL A 267 7.44 -9.14 4.75
N ILE A 268 8.28 -8.12 4.89
CA ILE A 268 8.40 -7.32 6.12
C ILE A 268 7.73 -5.98 5.87
N LYS A 269 6.68 -5.65 6.63
CA LYS A 269 6.05 -4.34 6.61
C LYS A 269 6.75 -3.42 7.60
N LEU A 270 7.07 -2.22 7.15
CA LEU A 270 7.75 -1.22 7.95
C LEU A 270 7.01 0.11 7.88
N SER A 271 7.22 0.93 8.90
CA SER A 271 6.74 2.29 8.92
C SER A 271 7.33 3.13 7.78
N PRO A 272 6.55 4.04 7.18
CA PRO A 272 7.06 5.02 6.23
C PRO A 272 8.09 6.00 6.83
N MET A 273 8.19 6.07 8.15
CA MET A 273 9.17 6.94 8.83
C MET A 273 10.58 6.35 8.84
N LEU A 274 10.73 5.02 8.65
CA LEU A 274 12.05 4.37 8.61
C LEU A 274 12.80 4.71 7.31
N ASP A 275 14.13 4.78 7.41
CA ASP A 275 15.00 4.89 6.24
C ASP A 275 15.13 3.50 5.58
N TRP A 276 14.62 3.36 4.38
CA TRP A 276 14.63 2.10 3.66
C TRP A 276 16.05 1.68 3.23
N HIS A 277 16.94 2.61 2.92
CA HIS A 277 18.34 2.29 2.57
C HIS A 277 19.05 1.65 3.77
N ARG A 278 18.85 2.22 4.96
CA ARG A 278 19.37 1.65 6.19
C ARG A 278 18.74 0.28 6.46
N ALA A 279 17.43 0.14 6.31
CA ALA A 279 16.74 -1.13 6.50
C ALA A 279 17.28 -2.23 5.56
N VAL A 280 17.54 -1.91 4.28
CA VAL A 280 18.14 -2.83 3.32
C VAL A 280 19.57 -3.21 3.74
N SER A 281 20.37 -2.25 4.26
CA SER A 281 21.75 -2.54 4.68
C SER A 281 21.85 -3.42 5.94
N GLU A 282 20.80 -3.42 6.79
CA GLU A 282 20.73 -4.23 8.01
C GLU A 282 20.16 -5.66 7.75
N LEU A 283 19.62 -5.93 6.56
CA LEU A 283 19.01 -7.19 6.18
C LEU A 283 19.75 -7.87 5.03
N ARG A 284 19.64 -9.20 4.98
CA ARG A 284 20.22 -10.02 3.90
C ARG A 284 19.16 -10.45 2.90
N CYS A 285 19.55 -10.71 1.67
CA CYS A 285 18.68 -11.25 0.63
C CYS A 285 17.45 -10.38 0.34
N VAL A 286 17.53 -9.06 0.54
CA VAL A 286 16.47 -8.14 0.11
C VAL A 286 16.45 -8.07 -1.41
N ARG A 287 15.30 -8.37 -2.00
CA ARG A 287 15.06 -8.40 -3.46
C ARG A 287 14.27 -7.20 -3.93
N GLU A 288 13.33 -6.78 -3.11
CA GLU A 288 12.42 -5.72 -3.48
C GLU A 288 12.15 -4.80 -2.30
N VAL A 289 12.04 -3.52 -2.61
CA VAL A 289 11.57 -2.46 -1.73
C VAL A 289 10.31 -1.87 -2.36
N HIS A 290 9.21 -1.84 -1.61
CA HIS A 290 7.98 -1.21 -2.05
C HIS A 290 7.70 0.00 -1.16
N VAL A 291 7.61 1.16 -1.79
CA VAL A 291 7.18 2.41 -1.15
C VAL A 291 5.72 2.63 -1.54
N VAL A 292 4.81 2.37 -0.61
CA VAL A 292 3.38 2.39 -0.88
C VAL A 292 2.74 3.66 -0.33
N SER A 293 2.13 4.42 -1.21
CA SER A 293 1.41 5.66 -0.92
C SER A 293 -0.04 5.56 -1.37
N VAL A 294 -0.92 6.21 -0.62
CA VAL A 294 -2.35 6.32 -0.92
C VAL A 294 -2.74 7.79 -0.75
N ASN A 295 -3.45 8.35 -1.73
CA ASN A 295 -3.82 9.77 -1.76
C ASN A 295 -2.60 10.70 -1.57
N ASN A 296 -1.50 10.36 -2.22
CA ASN A 296 -0.23 11.09 -2.14
C ASN A 296 0.36 11.21 -0.72
N GLU A 297 0.12 10.23 0.12
CA GLU A 297 0.71 10.09 1.46
C GLU A 297 1.36 8.71 1.59
N CYS A 298 2.66 8.66 1.93
CA CYS A 298 3.37 7.41 2.12
C CYS A 298 2.82 6.69 3.36
N LYS A 299 2.26 5.50 3.17
CA LYS A 299 1.58 4.73 4.21
C LYS A 299 2.46 3.65 4.82
N GLU A 300 3.24 2.96 3.99
CA GLU A 300 4.08 1.84 4.45
C GLU A 300 5.25 1.59 3.50
N LEU A 301 6.26 0.92 4.03
CA LEU A 301 7.34 0.30 3.27
C LEU A 301 7.20 -1.21 3.38
N LEU A 302 7.40 -1.94 2.26
CA LEU A 302 7.50 -3.39 2.29
C LEU A 302 8.86 -3.81 1.78
N LEU A 303 9.54 -4.70 2.50
CA LEU A 303 10.76 -5.35 2.06
C LEU A 303 10.46 -6.82 1.76
N VAL A 304 10.85 -7.28 0.58
CA VAL A 304 10.74 -8.68 0.20
C VAL A 304 12.12 -9.31 0.26
N LEU A 305 12.26 -10.31 1.11
CA LEU A 305 13.48 -11.12 1.24
C LEU A 305 13.25 -12.48 0.59
N SER A 306 14.25 -12.96 -0.15
CA SER A 306 14.26 -14.32 -0.70
C SER A 306 15.70 -14.78 -0.95
N ALA A 307 16.03 -15.98 -0.48
CA ALA A 307 17.31 -16.62 -0.77
C ALA A 307 17.29 -17.41 -2.10
N ARG A 308 16.12 -17.51 -2.78
CA ARG A 308 15.99 -18.22 -4.05
C ARG A 308 16.68 -17.47 -5.18
N ASN A 309 17.34 -18.20 -6.08
CA ASN A 309 17.94 -17.66 -7.28
C ASN A 309 18.81 -16.40 -7.03
N MET A 310 19.65 -16.47 -5.97
CA MET A 310 20.68 -15.47 -5.72
C MET A 310 21.82 -15.74 -6.67
N ASP A 311 21.79 -15.15 -7.86
CA ASP A 311 22.95 -15.00 -8.71
C ASP A 311 23.64 -13.65 -8.42
N GLU A 312 24.89 -13.50 -8.81
CA GLU A 312 25.69 -12.29 -8.60
C GLU A 312 25.11 -11.06 -9.32
N ASN A 313 24.18 -11.27 -10.27
CA ASN A 313 23.53 -10.24 -11.06
C ASN A 313 22.12 -9.87 -10.54
N SER A 314 21.69 -10.45 -9.44
CA SER A 314 20.37 -10.14 -8.87
C SER A 314 20.35 -8.72 -8.30
N ARG A 315 19.62 -7.81 -8.97
CA ARG A 315 19.48 -6.41 -8.58
C ARG A 315 18.34 -6.19 -7.62
N LEU A 316 18.52 -5.26 -6.69
CA LEU A 316 17.46 -4.77 -5.83
C LEU A 316 16.47 -3.95 -6.67
N ARG A 317 15.19 -4.32 -6.64
CA ARG A 317 14.12 -3.57 -7.32
C ARG A 317 13.38 -2.66 -6.35
N ILE A 318 13.14 -1.43 -6.78
CA ILE A 318 12.43 -0.42 -6.02
C ILE A 318 11.10 -0.11 -6.72
N TYR A 319 9.99 -0.36 -6.03
CA TYR A 319 8.63 -0.10 -6.49
C TYR A 319 8.08 1.12 -5.77
N CYS A 320 7.79 2.18 -6.49
CA CYS A 320 7.13 3.38 -5.99
C CYS A 320 5.68 3.38 -6.45
N VAL A 321 4.76 3.21 -5.53
CA VAL A 321 3.33 3.09 -5.83
C VAL A 321 2.55 4.18 -5.13
N ASN A 322 1.71 4.88 -5.87
CA ASN A 322 0.77 5.86 -5.32
C ASN A 322 -0.59 5.71 -6.01
N ASP A 323 -1.56 5.18 -5.29
CA ASP A 323 -2.86 4.81 -5.84
C ASP A 323 -2.71 3.91 -7.09
N THR A 324 -3.07 4.40 -8.27
CA THR A 324 -2.93 3.69 -9.56
C THR A 324 -1.60 3.95 -10.26
N GLN A 325 -0.82 4.94 -9.81
CA GLN A 325 0.49 5.25 -10.40
C GLN A 325 1.56 4.29 -9.88
N SER A 326 2.37 3.76 -10.79
CA SER A 326 3.50 2.88 -10.46
C SER A 326 4.77 3.32 -11.20
N PHE A 327 5.88 3.35 -10.47
CA PHE A 327 7.20 3.60 -11.03
C PHE A 327 8.18 2.58 -10.44
N VAL A 328 8.91 1.88 -11.32
CA VAL A 328 9.83 0.80 -10.89
C VAL A 328 11.21 1.09 -11.43
N CYS A 329 12.22 0.94 -10.60
CA CYS A 329 13.63 1.01 -11.00
C CYS A 329 14.45 -0.03 -10.22
N ASP A 330 15.72 -0.17 -10.59
CA ASP A 330 16.68 -0.99 -9.83
C ASP A 330 17.76 -0.13 -9.15
N ASP A 331 18.57 -0.75 -8.30
CA ASP A 331 19.65 -0.08 -7.55
C ASP A 331 20.76 0.48 -8.45
N ALA A 332 21.00 -0.12 -9.61
CA ALA A 332 21.98 0.42 -10.57
C ALA A 332 21.44 1.69 -11.24
N GLU A 333 20.17 1.72 -11.60
CA GLU A 333 19.51 2.90 -12.14
C GLU A 333 19.45 4.05 -11.11
N MET A 334 19.33 3.71 -9.81
CA MET A 334 19.35 4.71 -8.72
C MET A 334 20.66 5.52 -8.66
N ALA A 335 21.75 5.01 -9.25
CA ALA A 335 23.01 5.72 -9.37
C ALA A 335 22.99 6.84 -10.43
N SER A 336 21.94 6.94 -11.26
CA SER A 336 21.77 7.99 -12.26
C SER A 336 21.80 9.38 -11.64
N SER A 337 22.52 10.29 -12.28
CA SER A 337 22.63 11.66 -11.81
C SER A 337 21.37 12.47 -12.15
N VAL A 338 20.95 13.33 -11.23
CA VAL A 338 19.83 14.26 -11.47
C VAL A 338 20.27 15.37 -12.40
N THR A 339 19.60 15.53 -13.55
CA THR A 339 19.76 16.70 -14.41
C THR A 339 19.16 17.92 -13.74
N ARG A 340 19.89 19.04 -13.70
CA ARG A 340 19.40 20.30 -13.11
C ARG A 340 19.37 21.39 -14.17
N ILE A 341 18.31 22.21 -14.13
CA ILE A 341 18.21 23.38 -14.97
C ILE A 341 19.07 24.51 -14.36
N ALA A 342 19.78 25.27 -15.21
CA ALA A 342 20.41 26.50 -14.75
C ALA A 342 19.34 27.56 -14.43
N ALA A 343 19.59 28.41 -13.43
CA ALA A 343 18.63 29.44 -13.04
C ALA A 343 18.29 30.40 -14.21
N ALA A 344 19.28 30.69 -15.05
CA ALA A 344 19.11 31.53 -16.23
C ALA A 344 18.20 30.95 -17.32
N ASP A 345 18.05 29.60 -17.34
CA ASP A 345 17.26 28.90 -18.35
C ASP A 345 15.82 28.63 -17.89
N LEU A 346 15.47 29.01 -16.67
CA LEU A 346 14.13 28.75 -16.09
C LEU A 346 13.00 29.38 -16.92
N ASP A 347 13.23 30.53 -17.54
CA ASP A 347 12.23 31.17 -18.38
C ASP A 347 11.84 30.36 -19.62
N SER A 348 12.64 29.38 -20.02
CA SER A 348 12.33 28.45 -21.10
C SER A 348 11.38 27.32 -20.67
N ALA A 349 11.22 27.09 -19.37
CA ALA A 349 10.38 26.02 -18.83
C ALA A 349 8.89 26.36 -18.98
N GLN A 350 8.13 25.45 -19.55
CA GLN A 350 6.68 25.59 -19.72
C GLN A 350 5.86 24.74 -18.78
N TYR A 351 6.46 23.68 -18.25
CA TYR A 351 5.80 22.68 -17.40
C TYR A 351 6.55 22.48 -16.11
N LEU A 352 5.80 22.32 -15.01
CA LEU A 352 6.30 21.99 -13.68
C LEU A 352 5.72 20.66 -13.23
N TYR A 353 6.55 19.84 -12.60
CA TYR A 353 6.17 18.52 -12.10
C TYR A 353 6.56 18.39 -10.63
N GLU A 354 5.66 17.80 -9.87
CA GLU A 354 5.89 17.44 -8.48
C GLU A 354 5.72 15.93 -8.34
N PRO A 355 6.80 15.17 -8.07
CA PRO A 355 6.73 13.72 -7.87
C PRO A 355 5.76 13.36 -6.74
N ASN A 356 5.10 12.20 -6.87
CA ASN A 356 4.22 11.71 -5.81
C ASN A 356 4.99 11.28 -4.56
N ALA A 357 4.27 11.02 -3.46
CA ALA A 357 4.86 10.75 -2.15
C ALA A 357 5.75 9.48 -2.14
N SER A 358 5.45 8.47 -2.95
CA SER A 358 6.27 7.27 -3.03
C SER A 358 7.65 7.54 -3.64
N LEU A 359 7.70 8.30 -4.72
CA LEU A 359 8.96 8.74 -5.35
C LEU A 359 9.76 9.67 -4.44
N MET A 360 9.06 10.58 -3.76
CA MET A 360 9.71 11.47 -2.78
C MET A 360 10.38 10.67 -1.66
N LYS A 361 9.72 9.61 -1.19
CA LYS A 361 10.26 8.72 -0.14
C LYS A 361 11.38 7.82 -0.67
N ALA A 362 11.25 7.31 -1.90
CA ALA A 362 12.24 6.42 -2.50
C ALA A 362 13.52 7.15 -2.90
N GLY A 363 13.44 8.42 -3.31
CA GLY A 363 14.60 9.19 -3.74
C GLY A 363 15.04 8.90 -5.18
N CYS A 364 14.18 8.32 -6.03
CA CYS A 364 14.49 7.92 -7.42
C CYS A 364 14.61 9.12 -8.39
N PHE A 365 15.18 10.24 -7.95
CA PHE A 365 15.17 11.51 -8.71
C PHE A 365 16.02 11.47 -9.97
N GLY A 366 17.15 10.76 -9.97
CA GLY A 366 18.01 10.61 -11.15
C GLY A 366 17.30 9.84 -12.25
N VAL A 367 16.76 8.69 -11.92
CA VAL A 367 15.99 7.84 -12.84
C VAL A 367 14.77 8.58 -13.39
N LEU A 368 14.06 9.31 -12.52
CA LEU A 368 12.91 10.13 -12.92
C LEU A 368 13.32 11.21 -13.92
N SER A 369 14.43 11.92 -13.64
CA SER A 369 14.97 12.96 -14.51
C SER A 369 15.33 12.42 -15.90
N GLU A 370 15.96 11.26 -15.96
CA GLU A 370 16.36 10.59 -17.19
C GLU A 370 15.16 10.07 -17.99
N ARG A 371 14.30 9.24 -17.37
CA ARG A 371 13.19 8.59 -18.06
C ARG A 371 12.11 9.58 -18.52
N CYS A 372 11.86 10.63 -17.74
CA CYS A 372 10.85 11.64 -18.07
C CYS A 372 11.46 12.83 -18.84
N SER A 373 12.77 12.88 -19.05
CA SER A 373 13.45 14.02 -19.69
C SER A 373 13.12 15.35 -19.02
N VAL A 374 13.16 15.36 -17.69
CA VAL A 374 12.87 16.55 -16.87
C VAL A 374 14.10 16.99 -16.06
N SER A 375 14.20 18.28 -15.80
CA SER A 375 15.29 18.87 -15.01
C SER A 375 14.81 19.37 -13.67
N MET A 376 15.53 19.07 -12.59
CA MET A 376 15.22 19.55 -11.25
C MET A 376 15.63 21.01 -11.09
N LEU A 377 14.78 21.83 -10.43
CA LEU A 377 15.05 23.25 -10.21
C LEU A 377 16.25 23.51 -9.31
N SER A 378 16.37 22.76 -8.21
CA SER A 378 17.52 22.81 -7.30
C SER A 378 17.59 21.56 -6.45
N LYS A 379 18.75 21.32 -5.81
CA LYS A 379 19.03 20.08 -5.05
C LYS A 379 17.96 19.69 -4.04
N ASN A 380 17.36 20.66 -3.38
CA ASN A 380 16.40 20.42 -2.29
C ASN A 380 14.96 20.83 -2.65
N SER A 381 14.71 21.22 -3.91
CA SER A 381 13.37 21.61 -4.35
C SER A 381 12.48 20.40 -4.59
N HIS A 382 13.04 19.33 -5.15
CA HIS A 382 12.33 18.14 -5.63
C HIS A 382 11.17 18.50 -6.58
N LEU A 383 11.29 19.67 -7.25
CA LEU A 383 10.40 20.12 -8.32
C LEU A 383 11.15 20.00 -9.64
N PHE A 384 10.47 19.50 -10.66
CA PHE A 384 11.05 19.28 -11.98
C PHE A 384 10.35 20.14 -13.01
N VAL A 385 11.07 20.48 -14.08
CA VAL A 385 10.54 21.27 -15.18
C VAL A 385 10.92 20.70 -16.53
N SER A 386 10.13 21.02 -17.54
CA SER A 386 10.43 20.74 -18.95
C SER A 386 9.89 21.84 -19.86
N GLN A 387 10.36 21.85 -21.12
CA GLN A 387 9.83 22.69 -22.19
C GLN A 387 8.61 22.06 -22.86
N SER A 388 8.55 20.72 -22.91
CA SER A 388 7.46 19.95 -23.52
C SER A 388 6.69 19.17 -22.45
N PRO A 389 5.39 18.86 -22.67
CA PRO A 389 4.63 18.08 -21.72
C PRO A 389 5.15 16.66 -21.63
N VAL A 390 5.17 16.10 -20.41
CA VAL A 390 5.47 14.71 -20.13
C VAL A 390 4.16 13.98 -19.88
N ALA A 391 3.87 12.98 -20.70
CA ALA A 391 2.73 12.09 -20.48
C ALA A 391 2.99 11.17 -19.28
N ASP A 392 1.95 10.86 -18.53
CA ASP A 392 1.97 9.88 -17.43
C ASP A 392 3.08 10.12 -16.39
N PHE A 393 3.36 11.40 -16.11
CA PHE A 393 4.32 11.72 -15.07
C PHE A 393 3.86 11.17 -13.71
N PRO A 394 4.69 10.40 -12.99
CA PRO A 394 4.26 9.78 -11.73
C PRO A 394 4.21 10.81 -10.59
N GLY A 395 3.20 11.66 -10.61
CA GLY A 395 3.03 12.78 -9.70
C GLY A 395 1.97 13.76 -10.18
N ARG A 396 2.17 15.04 -9.91
CA ARG A 396 1.27 16.11 -10.35
C ARG A 396 1.94 16.95 -11.41
N SER A 397 1.22 17.26 -12.48
CA SER A 397 1.69 18.06 -13.62
C SER A 397 1.00 19.41 -13.65
N PHE A 398 1.75 20.45 -13.97
CA PHE A 398 1.29 21.84 -14.01
C PHE A 398 1.85 22.57 -15.23
N ARG A 399 1.06 23.46 -15.80
CA ARG A 399 1.51 24.42 -16.82
C ARG A 399 1.98 25.71 -16.14
N ILE A 400 3.18 26.15 -16.42
CA ILE A 400 3.74 27.40 -15.89
C ILE A 400 3.12 28.57 -16.66
N ARG A 401 2.49 29.50 -15.93
CA ARG A 401 1.94 30.76 -16.47
C ARG A 401 2.92 31.90 -16.36
N ALA A 402 3.63 31.93 -15.23
CA ALA A 402 4.64 32.95 -14.98
C ALA A 402 5.65 32.49 -13.95
N VAL A 403 6.87 32.92 -14.09
CA VAL A 403 7.91 32.89 -13.07
C VAL A 403 8.06 34.30 -12.52
N SER A 404 8.04 34.47 -11.21
CA SER A 404 8.15 35.78 -10.55
C SER A 404 9.27 35.73 -9.54
N SER A 405 10.15 36.73 -9.58
CA SER A 405 11.03 36.99 -8.45
C SER A 405 10.19 37.40 -7.22
N PHE A 406 10.79 37.31 -6.03
CA PHE A 406 10.08 37.65 -4.79
C PHE A 406 10.08 39.17 -4.51
N ASN A 407 10.08 39.98 -5.55
CA ASN A 407 9.98 41.45 -5.41
C ASN A 407 8.52 41.96 -5.55
N LYS A 408 8.22 43.04 -4.88
CA LYS A 408 6.85 43.58 -4.77
C LYS A 408 6.23 43.98 -6.13
N LYS A 409 7.04 44.46 -7.06
CA LYS A 409 6.57 44.94 -8.37
C LYS A 409 6.12 43.79 -9.25
N GLU A 410 6.94 42.76 -9.36
CA GLU A 410 6.62 41.54 -10.13
C GLU A 410 5.47 40.76 -9.51
N LEU A 411 5.47 40.58 -8.19
CA LEU A 411 4.37 39.91 -7.48
C LEU A 411 3.04 40.61 -7.79
N LYS A 412 2.99 41.97 -7.74
CA LYS A 412 1.77 42.71 -8.07
C LYS A 412 1.32 42.49 -9.52
N ARG A 413 2.28 42.42 -10.45
CA ARG A 413 2.00 42.16 -11.87
C ARG A 413 1.44 40.77 -12.12
N HIS A 414 2.11 39.76 -11.60
CA HIS A 414 1.80 38.34 -11.90
C HIS A 414 0.62 37.80 -11.09
N LEU A 415 0.32 38.40 -9.93
CA LEU A 415 -0.81 37.98 -9.07
C LEU A 415 -2.06 38.86 -9.27
N GLN A 416 -2.04 39.78 -10.24
CA GLN A 416 -3.19 40.64 -10.54
C GLN A 416 -4.41 39.75 -10.88
N GLY A 417 -5.53 40.00 -10.17
CA GLY A 417 -6.78 39.23 -10.36
C GLY A 417 -6.86 37.91 -9.64
N ILE A 418 -5.76 37.41 -9.07
CA ILE A 418 -5.75 36.15 -8.29
C ILE A 418 -6.12 36.48 -6.84
N VAL A 419 -7.25 35.93 -6.35
CA VAL A 419 -7.75 36.11 -4.98
C VAL A 419 -7.51 34.88 -4.12
N LYS A 420 -7.47 33.70 -4.76
CA LYS A 420 -7.26 32.39 -4.12
C LYS A 420 -6.17 31.64 -4.85
N ALA A 421 -5.33 30.91 -4.11
CA ALA A 421 -4.35 29.99 -4.69
C ALA A 421 -3.98 28.88 -3.72
N ASN A 422 -3.66 27.72 -4.27
CA ASN A 422 -3.04 26.59 -3.58
C ASN A 422 -1.54 26.86 -3.52
N ILE A 423 -0.97 27.04 -2.33
CA ILE A 423 0.44 27.42 -2.16
C ILE A 423 1.22 26.22 -1.62
N ALA A 424 2.33 25.91 -2.27
CA ALA A 424 3.32 24.94 -1.82
C ALA A 424 4.71 25.60 -1.70
N THR A 425 5.44 25.27 -0.64
CA THR A 425 6.83 25.73 -0.44
C THR A 425 7.77 24.54 -0.52
N ARG A 426 8.87 24.67 -1.27
CA ARG A 426 9.93 23.67 -1.41
C ARG A 426 11.27 24.38 -1.30
N ASN A 427 12.04 24.09 -0.24
CA ASN A 427 13.32 24.78 0.01
C ASN A 427 13.16 26.31 -0.03
N PHE A 428 12.22 26.84 0.71
CA PHE A 428 11.89 28.27 0.73
C PHE A 428 11.90 28.82 2.17
N PRO A 429 12.39 30.06 2.41
CA PRO A 429 12.59 30.58 3.77
C PRO A 429 11.30 30.89 4.54
N LEU A 430 10.14 30.97 3.86
CA LEU A 430 8.85 31.23 4.49
C LEU A 430 7.97 29.98 4.48
N SER A 431 7.21 29.80 5.54
CA SER A 431 6.14 28.82 5.60
C SER A 431 4.98 29.17 4.64
N VAL A 432 4.14 28.20 4.31
CA VAL A 432 2.93 28.43 3.50
C VAL A 432 2.02 29.49 4.12
N ALA A 433 1.86 29.49 5.45
CA ALA A 433 1.02 30.45 6.16
C ALA A 433 1.56 31.89 6.07
N GLU A 434 2.86 32.06 6.27
CA GLU A 434 3.53 33.37 6.14
C GLU A 434 3.49 33.89 4.71
N LEU A 435 3.77 33.02 3.73
CA LEU A 435 3.72 33.36 2.32
C LEU A 435 2.31 33.76 1.89
N ARG A 436 1.29 33.01 2.30
CA ARG A 436 -0.13 33.31 2.06
C ARG A 436 -0.52 34.69 2.59
N LYS A 437 -0.13 35.00 3.83
CA LYS A 437 -0.35 36.30 4.45
C LYS A 437 0.33 37.42 3.67
N ARG A 438 1.59 37.21 3.25
CA ARG A 438 2.38 38.23 2.49
C ARG A 438 1.80 38.49 1.10
N LEU A 439 1.34 37.45 0.40
CA LEU A 439 0.72 37.52 -0.92
C LEU A 439 -0.75 37.99 -0.86
N LYS A 440 -1.36 38.02 0.33
CA LYS A 440 -2.77 38.34 0.57
C LYS A 440 -3.75 37.46 -0.19
N LEU A 441 -3.45 36.18 -0.31
CA LEU A 441 -4.27 35.21 -1.02
C LEU A 441 -5.06 34.32 -0.03
N LYS A 442 -6.28 33.96 -0.42
CA LYS A 442 -7.08 32.93 0.28
C LYS A 442 -6.69 31.52 -0.20
N ASP A 443 -7.03 30.50 0.57
CA ASP A 443 -6.79 29.12 0.19
C ASP A 443 -7.74 28.63 -0.89
N GLY A 444 -7.25 27.69 -1.75
CA GLY A 444 -8.03 27.05 -2.81
C GLY A 444 -8.01 27.82 -4.13
N GLY A 445 -8.96 27.50 -5.01
CA GLY A 445 -9.01 27.98 -6.39
C GLY A 445 -8.21 27.11 -7.35
N GLU A 446 -8.11 27.51 -8.62
CA GLU A 446 -7.48 26.74 -9.70
C GLU A 446 -5.97 27.03 -9.85
N THR A 447 -5.52 28.18 -9.36
CA THR A 447 -4.11 28.57 -9.43
C THR A 447 -3.30 27.88 -8.36
N TYR A 448 -2.14 27.35 -8.75
CA TYR A 448 -1.12 26.80 -7.85
C TYR A 448 0.13 27.69 -7.86
N ILE A 449 0.71 27.92 -6.70
CA ILE A 449 1.93 28.72 -6.55
C ILE A 449 2.97 27.87 -5.81
N PHE A 450 4.07 27.58 -6.51
CA PHE A 450 5.22 26.90 -5.93
C PHE A 450 6.31 27.92 -5.63
N ALA A 451 6.65 28.05 -4.35
CA ALA A 451 7.76 28.88 -3.90
C ALA A 451 8.99 28.04 -3.64
N THR A 452 10.11 28.36 -4.28
CA THR A 452 11.35 27.62 -4.15
C THR A 452 12.58 28.51 -4.24
N THR A 453 13.73 27.95 -3.86
CA THR A 453 15.04 28.56 -4.02
C THR A 453 15.78 27.82 -5.14
N LEU A 454 16.30 28.56 -6.11
CA LEU A 454 17.06 28.02 -7.24
C LEU A 454 18.51 27.69 -6.86
N SER A 455 19.28 27.21 -7.83
CA SER A 455 20.69 26.82 -7.64
C SER A 455 21.64 27.99 -7.40
N ASP A 456 21.23 29.22 -7.73
CA ASP A 456 21.93 30.47 -7.47
C ASP A 456 21.44 31.21 -6.22
N ASP A 457 20.73 30.51 -5.33
CA ASP A 457 20.09 31.03 -4.12
C ASP A 457 19.00 32.08 -4.34
N SER A 458 18.60 32.34 -5.57
CA SER A 458 17.47 33.22 -5.86
C SER A 458 16.14 32.59 -5.46
N HIS A 459 15.23 33.41 -4.94
CA HIS A 459 13.89 32.98 -4.52
C HIS A 459 12.87 33.29 -5.59
N VAL A 460 12.16 32.27 -6.06
CA VAL A 460 11.17 32.38 -7.13
C VAL A 460 9.81 31.81 -6.74
N LEU A 461 8.77 32.35 -7.36
CA LEU A 461 7.42 31.82 -7.34
C LEU A 461 7.05 31.38 -8.76
N LEU A 462 6.71 30.12 -8.92
CA LEU A 462 6.13 29.59 -10.15
C LEU A 462 4.62 29.61 -10.00
N ILE A 463 3.97 30.41 -10.81
CA ILE A 463 2.50 30.56 -10.86
C ILE A 463 2.01 29.64 -11.95
N THR A 464 1.18 28.66 -11.59
CA THR A 464 0.86 27.54 -12.46
C THR A 464 -0.64 27.20 -12.43
N ASP A 465 -1.09 26.51 -13.46
CA ASP A 465 -2.40 25.85 -13.53
C ASP A 465 -2.18 24.33 -13.52
N LYS A 466 -2.99 23.60 -12.76
CA LYS A 466 -2.91 22.15 -12.71
C LYS A 466 -3.39 21.57 -14.06
N ILE A 467 -2.60 20.66 -14.63
CA ILE A 467 -3.02 19.87 -15.78
C ILE A 467 -3.87 18.73 -15.23
N LEU A 468 -5.14 18.69 -15.62
CA LEU A 468 -6.01 17.56 -15.34
C LEU A 468 -5.65 16.49 -16.36
N GLU A 469 -5.22 15.32 -15.91
CA GLU A 469 -5.14 14.14 -16.76
C GLU A 469 -6.55 13.87 -17.27
N ASN A 470 -6.73 13.84 -18.57
CA ASN A 470 -8.02 13.45 -19.16
C ASN A 470 -8.28 11.99 -18.70
N ALA A 471 -9.39 11.83 -17.96
CA ALA A 471 -9.87 10.55 -17.44
C ALA A 471 -10.20 9.58 -18.58
#